data_67ae8ac0e01b841ee0343d7b528e1b3e
#
_entry.id   67ae8ac0e01b841ee0343d7b528e1b3e
#
_cell.length_a   1.000
_cell.length_b   1.000
_cell.length_c   1.000
_cell.angle_alpha   90.00
_cell.angle_beta   90.00
_cell.angle_gamma   90.00
#
_symmetry.space_group_name_H-M   'P 1'
#
loop_
_entity.id
_entity.type
_entity.pdbx_description
1 polymer ?
#
loop_
_entity_poly.entity_id
_entity_poly.type
_entity_poly.pdbx_seq_one_letter_code
_entity_poly.pdbx_strand_id
1 'polypeptide(L)'
;MAIYELRTYTVTVGKMNDVIELYKTLGWPALSKHPNKLCSYFTGDIGALNQIIHLWKFDDEADRRAFWNGVFSDPEFMNFAKQLRPLLQNQENKLMLGAPWGPQV
;
A
#
# COMPACT_ATOMS: atom_id res chain seq x y z
N MET A 1 2.90 14.90 -15.28
CA MET A 1 2.97 13.46 -15.62
C MET A 1 2.73 12.64 -14.38
N ALA A 2 1.80 11.72 -14.43
CA ALA A 2 1.49 10.88 -13.27
C ALA A 2 2.64 9.93 -12.96
N ILE A 3 2.83 9.67 -11.67
CA ILE A 3 3.74 8.63 -11.19
C ILE A 3 2.94 7.57 -10.45
N TYR A 4 3.47 6.36 -10.47
CA TYR A 4 2.84 5.21 -9.83
C TYR A 4 3.80 4.64 -8.79
N GLU A 5 3.25 4.26 -7.66
CA GLU A 5 4.02 3.59 -6.61
C GLU A 5 3.47 2.19 -6.41
N LEU A 6 4.31 1.19 -6.65
CA LEU A 6 4.00 -0.20 -6.35
C LEU A 6 4.67 -0.57 -5.04
N ARG A 7 3.86 -0.91 -4.04
CA ARG A 7 4.37 -1.33 -2.74
C ARG A 7 4.10 -2.82 -2.58
N THR A 8 5.16 -3.57 -2.29
CA THR A 8 5.08 -5.02 -2.09
C THR A 8 5.53 -5.34 -0.68
N TYR A 9 4.62 -5.87 0.13
CA TYR A 9 4.92 -6.30 1.51
C TYR A 9 4.93 -7.82 1.55
N THR A 10 6.01 -8.38 2.08
CA THR A 10 6.09 -9.82 2.33
C THR A 10 5.76 -10.07 3.80
N VAL A 11 4.74 -10.86 4.01
CA VAL A 11 4.20 -11.19 5.34
C VAL A 11 4.89 -12.45 5.86
N THR A 12 5.15 -12.49 7.16
CA THR A 12 5.69 -13.67 7.85
C THR A 12 4.78 -14.87 7.62
N VAL A 13 5.37 -16.01 7.30
CA VAL A 13 4.63 -17.26 7.08
C VAL A 13 3.72 -17.56 8.27
N GLY A 14 2.46 -17.87 7.98
CA GLY A 14 1.43 -18.16 8.99
C GLY A 14 0.70 -16.91 9.51
N LYS A 15 1.08 -15.70 9.08
CA LYS A 15 0.48 -14.45 9.57
C LYS A 15 -0.41 -13.75 8.55
N MET A 16 -0.61 -14.33 7.37
CA MET A 16 -1.37 -13.67 6.29
C MET A 16 -2.82 -13.36 6.70
N ASN A 17 -3.49 -14.30 7.39
CA ASN A 17 -4.86 -14.08 7.84
C ASN A 17 -4.94 -12.94 8.86
N ASP A 18 -3.96 -12.85 9.76
CA ASP A 18 -3.89 -11.75 10.74
C ASP A 18 -3.71 -10.41 10.03
N VAL A 19 -2.87 -10.37 8.99
CA VAL A 19 -2.63 -9.15 8.21
C VAL A 19 -3.89 -8.75 7.45
N ILE A 20 -4.59 -9.69 6.83
CA ILE A 20 -5.85 -9.43 6.13
C ILE A 20 -6.88 -8.82 7.09
N GLU A 21 -7.02 -9.40 8.28
CA GLU A 21 -7.95 -8.87 9.29
C GLU A 21 -7.56 -7.46 9.75
N LEU A 22 -6.28 -7.19 9.94
CA LEU A 22 -5.80 -5.85 10.28
C LEU A 22 -6.16 -4.82 9.20
N TYR A 23 -5.97 -5.18 7.92
CA TYR A 23 -6.36 -4.29 6.82
C TYR A 23 -7.87 -4.05 6.79
N LYS A 24 -8.67 -5.08 6.99
CA LYS A 24 -10.14 -4.96 6.98
C LYS A 24 -10.66 -4.10 8.13
N THR A 25 -10.09 -4.27 9.32
CA THR A 25 -10.64 -3.65 10.54
C THR A 25 -10.02 -2.31 10.87
N LEU A 26 -8.74 -2.09 10.55
CA LEU A 26 -8.01 -0.88 10.93
C LEU A 26 -7.39 -0.15 9.74
N GLY A 27 -6.72 -0.88 8.84
CA GLY A 27 -5.91 -0.28 7.79
C GLY A 27 -6.73 0.44 6.74
N TRP A 28 -7.65 -0.26 6.10
CA TRP A 28 -8.49 0.35 5.08
C TRP A 28 -9.42 1.43 5.66
N PRO A 29 -10.08 1.22 6.80
CA PRO A 29 -10.86 2.31 7.43
C PRO A 29 -10.04 3.57 7.67
N ALA A 30 -8.78 3.46 8.09
CA ALA A 30 -7.92 4.62 8.29
C ALA A 30 -7.52 5.26 6.96
N LEU A 31 -7.06 4.45 5.98
CA LEU A 31 -6.61 4.95 4.68
C LEU A 31 -7.73 5.58 3.87
N SER A 32 -8.95 5.05 3.96
CA SER A 32 -10.09 5.53 3.18
C SER A 32 -10.53 6.94 3.53
N LYS A 33 -10.10 7.49 4.66
CA LYS A 33 -10.38 8.87 5.06
C LYS A 33 -9.51 9.89 4.30
N HIS A 34 -8.41 9.44 3.74
CA HIS A 34 -7.47 10.30 3.01
C HIS A 34 -7.88 10.39 1.54
N PRO A 35 -7.34 11.37 0.78
CA PRO A 35 -7.63 11.44 -0.66
C PRO A 35 -7.37 10.12 -1.36
N ASN A 36 -8.25 9.74 -2.28
CA ASN A 36 -8.14 8.44 -2.95
C ASN A 36 -7.05 8.46 -4.01
N LYS A 37 -5.91 7.88 -3.67
CA LYS A 37 -4.76 7.70 -4.57
C LYS A 37 -4.51 6.23 -4.88
N LEU A 38 -5.29 5.34 -4.29
CA LEU A 38 -5.13 3.90 -4.47
C LEU A 38 -5.81 3.44 -5.75
N CYS A 39 -5.06 2.72 -6.60
CA CYS A 39 -5.62 2.04 -7.76
C CYS A 39 -6.20 0.69 -7.36
N SER A 40 -5.45 -0.12 -6.63
CA SER A 40 -5.91 -1.43 -6.17
C SER A 40 -4.99 -2.04 -5.12
N TYR A 41 -5.57 -2.93 -4.32
CA TYR A 41 -4.84 -3.87 -3.47
C TYR A 41 -4.93 -5.27 -4.08
N PHE A 42 -3.85 -6.05 -3.92
CA PHE A 42 -3.77 -7.44 -4.35
C PHE A 42 -3.18 -8.29 -3.25
N THR A 43 -3.57 -9.58 -3.22
CA THR A 43 -2.89 -10.60 -2.43
C THR A 43 -2.26 -11.60 -3.41
N GLY A 44 -1.08 -12.13 -3.06
CA GLY A 44 -0.42 -13.13 -3.90
C GLY A 44 -1.21 -14.44 -3.95
N ASP A 45 -1.33 -15.04 -5.13
CA ASP A 45 -2.01 -16.32 -5.32
C ASP A 45 -1.02 -17.39 -5.82
N ILE A 46 -0.39 -17.15 -6.98
CA ILE A 46 0.60 -18.07 -7.56
C ILE A 46 1.92 -17.31 -7.68
N GLY A 47 3.04 -18.01 -7.46
CA GLY A 47 4.37 -17.41 -7.44
C GLY A 47 4.79 -17.09 -6.02
N ALA A 48 5.29 -15.90 -5.77
CA ALA A 48 5.65 -15.50 -4.42
C ALA A 48 4.42 -15.43 -3.52
N LEU A 49 4.46 -16.17 -2.41
CA LEU A 49 3.35 -16.26 -1.47
C LEU A 49 3.46 -15.22 -0.36
N ASN A 50 2.38 -15.06 0.40
CA ASN A 50 2.33 -14.19 1.57
C ASN A 50 2.66 -12.73 1.25
N GLN A 51 2.16 -12.24 0.12
CA GLN A 51 2.38 -10.85 -0.29
C GLN A 51 1.09 -10.06 -0.31
N ILE A 52 1.19 -8.81 0.14
CA ILE A 52 0.21 -7.76 -0.10
C ILE A 52 0.86 -6.79 -1.09
N ILE A 53 0.19 -6.53 -2.19
CA ILE A 53 0.70 -5.64 -3.23
C ILE A 53 -0.32 -4.52 -3.41
N HIS A 54 0.13 -3.28 -3.41
CA HIS A 54 -0.75 -2.15 -3.65
C HIS A 54 -0.15 -1.17 -4.64
N LEU A 55 -1.01 -0.68 -5.52
CA LEU A 55 -0.65 0.25 -6.58
C LEU A 55 -1.33 1.59 -6.31
N TRP A 56 -0.50 2.63 -6.23
CA TRP A 56 -0.91 4.00 -5.98
C TRP A 56 -0.60 4.87 -7.18
N LYS A 57 -1.43 5.88 -7.41
CA LYS A 57 -1.22 6.85 -8.50
C LYS A 57 -1.24 8.25 -7.93
N PHE A 58 -0.23 9.04 -8.28
CA PHE A 58 -0.10 10.44 -7.85
C PHE A 58 0.13 11.33 -9.08
N ASP A 59 -0.29 12.59 -8.98
CA ASP A 59 -0.10 13.55 -10.06
C ASP A 59 1.38 13.82 -10.32
N ASP A 60 2.17 13.90 -9.24
CA ASP A 60 3.60 14.14 -9.26
C ASP A 60 4.23 13.75 -7.91
N GLU A 61 5.53 13.98 -7.76
CA GLU A 61 6.24 13.65 -6.52
C GLU A 61 5.78 14.51 -5.34
N ALA A 62 5.42 15.76 -5.57
CA ALA A 62 4.91 16.63 -4.51
C ALA A 62 3.57 16.12 -3.97
N ASP A 63 2.69 15.67 -4.86
CA ASP A 63 1.41 15.04 -4.49
C ASP A 63 1.64 13.77 -3.68
N ARG A 64 2.58 12.93 -4.10
CA ARG A 64 2.93 11.71 -3.39
C ARG A 64 3.43 12.02 -1.97
N ARG A 65 4.35 12.96 -1.82
CA ARG A 65 4.89 13.31 -0.51
C ARG A 65 3.84 13.91 0.41
N ALA A 66 2.98 14.76 -0.12
CA ALA A 66 1.89 15.34 0.66
C ALA A 66 0.93 14.26 1.16
N PHE A 67 0.59 13.30 0.30
CA PHE A 67 -0.29 12.18 0.67
C PHE A 67 0.30 11.36 1.82
N TRP A 68 1.53 10.88 1.67
CA TRP A 68 2.15 10.04 2.69
C TRP A 68 2.43 10.80 3.98
N ASN A 69 2.78 12.08 3.90
CA ASN A 69 2.91 12.91 5.11
C ASN A 69 1.59 12.99 5.87
N GLY A 70 0.48 13.16 5.18
CA GLY A 70 -0.85 13.17 5.80
C GLY A 70 -1.20 11.83 6.43
N VAL A 71 -0.96 10.74 5.74
CA VAL A 71 -1.23 9.38 6.22
C VAL A 71 -0.38 9.07 7.45
N PHE A 72 0.92 9.33 7.41
CA PHE A 72 1.83 9.04 8.52
C PHE A 72 1.66 9.99 9.71
N SER A 73 0.92 11.08 9.55
CA SER A 73 0.55 11.97 10.65
C SER A 73 -0.80 11.61 11.27
N ASP A 74 -1.51 10.64 10.71
CA ASP A 74 -2.82 10.20 11.18
C ASP A 74 -2.66 9.16 12.30
N PRO A 75 -3.12 9.46 13.53
CA PRO A 75 -2.99 8.50 14.64
C PRO A 75 -3.70 7.16 14.40
N GLU A 76 -4.83 7.15 13.68
CA GLU A 76 -5.53 5.91 13.34
C GLU A 76 -4.68 5.04 12.44
N PHE A 77 -4.08 5.63 11.41
CA PHE A 77 -3.20 4.88 10.52
C PHE A 77 -1.97 4.37 11.27
N MET A 78 -1.38 5.20 12.13
CA MET A 78 -0.19 4.81 12.90
C MET A 78 -0.48 3.69 13.89
N ASN A 79 -1.68 3.64 14.45
CA ASN A 79 -2.11 2.50 15.27
C ASN A 79 -2.14 1.20 14.45
N PHE A 80 -2.69 1.26 13.24
CA PHE A 80 -2.66 0.12 12.32
C PHE A 80 -1.22 -0.27 11.97
N ALA A 81 -0.40 0.69 11.57
CA ALA A 81 0.99 0.44 11.16
C ALA A 81 1.81 -0.22 12.28
N LYS A 82 1.59 0.21 13.52
CA LYS A 82 2.26 -0.36 14.69
C LYS A 82 1.96 -1.85 14.86
N GLN A 83 0.73 -2.26 14.54
CA GLN A 83 0.33 -3.66 14.63
C GLN A 83 0.75 -4.46 13.40
N LEU A 84 0.80 -3.83 12.23
CA LEU A 84 1.16 -4.50 10.98
C LEU A 84 2.67 -4.79 10.89
N ARG A 85 3.52 -3.81 11.22
CA ARG A 85 4.96 -3.89 11.01
C ARG A 85 5.61 -5.15 11.58
N PRO A 86 5.29 -5.62 12.79
CA PRO A 86 5.88 -6.85 13.33
C PRO A 86 5.54 -8.11 12.52
N LEU A 87 4.49 -8.07 11.69
CA LEU A 87 4.06 -9.20 10.89
C LEU A 87 4.68 -9.23 9.50
N LEU A 88 5.46 -8.21 9.14
CA LEU A 88 6.11 -8.11 7.84
C LEU A 88 7.56 -8.56 7.94
N GLN A 89 8.00 -9.34 6.94
CA GLN A 89 9.41 -9.69 6.77
C GLN A 89 10.16 -8.66 5.92
N ASN A 90 9.47 -8.09 4.92
CA ASN A 90 10.09 -7.22 3.94
C ASN A 90 9.07 -6.27 3.36
N GLN A 91 9.55 -5.11 2.92
CA GLN A 91 8.76 -4.10 2.24
C GLN A 91 9.60 -3.53 1.10
N GLU A 92 9.03 -3.52 -0.10
CA GLU A 92 9.63 -2.90 -1.27
C GLU A 92 8.70 -1.85 -1.84
N ASN A 93 9.27 -0.71 -2.25
CA ASN A 93 8.55 0.34 -2.95
C ASN A 93 9.24 0.57 -4.29
N LYS A 94 8.44 0.67 -5.35
CA LYS A 94 8.93 0.97 -6.69
C LYS A 94 8.15 2.15 -7.25
N LEU A 95 8.88 3.18 -7.70
CA LEU A 95 8.26 4.29 -8.41
C LEU A 95 8.37 4.03 -9.91
N MET A 96 7.27 4.26 -10.63
CA MET A 96 7.16 3.93 -12.05
C MET A 96 6.51 5.08 -12.80
N LEU A 97 6.81 5.19 -14.06
CA LEU A 97 6.09 6.04 -15.00
C LEU A 97 5.19 5.16 -15.85
N GLY A 98 4.04 5.69 -16.28
CA GLY A 98 3.22 5.01 -17.25
C GLY A 98 4.01 4.77 -18.53
N ALA A 99 3.83 3.59 -19.15
CA ALA A 99 4.44 3.33 -20.43
C ALA A 99 3.87 4.30 -21.49
N PRO A 100 4.67 4.77 -22.46
CA PRO A 100 4.17 5.71 -23.49
C PRO A 100 3.28 5.03 -24.52
N TRP A 101 2.76 3.87 -24.23
CA TRP A 101 1.82 3.11 -25.06
C TRP A 101 0.88 2.30 -24.18
N GLY A 102 -0.26 1.90 -24.75
CA GLY A 102 -1.24 1.06 -24.10
C GLY A 102 -2.10 1.80 -23.08
N PRO A 103 -3.06 1.11 -22.46
CA PRO A 103 -3.93 1.73 -21.46
C PRO A 103 -3.20 2.03 -20.16
N GLN A 104 -3.65 3.10 -19.49
CA GLN A 104 -3.15 3.53 -18.18
C GLN A 104 -4.26 3.43 -17.15
N VAL A 105 -3.92 3.07 -15.93
CA VAL A 105 -4.87 3.10 -14.80
C VAL A 105 -4.94 4.49 -14.17
#